data_4b1e1b02fa65b17a00d9c952c3b622cf
#
_entry.id   4b1e1b02fa65b17a00d9c952c3b622cf
#
_cell.length_a   1.000
_cell.length_b   1.000
_cell.length_c   1.000
_cell.angle_alpha   90.00
_cell.angle_beta   90.00
_cell.angle_gamma   90.00
#
_symmetry.space_group_name_H-M   'P 1'
#
loop_
_entity.id
_entity.type
_entity.pdbx_description
1 polymer ?
#
loop_
_entity_poly.entity_id
_entity_poly.type
_entity_poly.pdbx_seq_one_letter_code
_entity_poly.pdbx_strand_id
1 'polypeptide(L)'
;MLCKRMAAILALLLAVSCLWACSDAQNGSAETTDITVWLNMNTNYAEPQLLEEGEGTPVKVILLLGQSNATGCSLTSYLREGVGEEAYAKYEAGYPSVRINFAIDDQKYSSGGEFVPVDLTCAAGEGCFGPELGMAEVLAAAYPDETVILLKYTMSGYSLHHHWLCEGERGSIYQACLAFINTYMQVLEDKNYDAHIGAICWMQGESDTTDFKGERYYDNQTRFVSYLRADLADYAEEGGIYFIDAGISNSPYCEPAYPAINAAKEKFAKDSPLNLYFSTIEAGLTIHKEPEGDPDWGHYDAMSELTLGHLFGEAIVRSYQMREDPPME
;
A
#
# COMPACT_ATOMS: atom_id res chain seq x y z
N MET A 1 29.05 -19.67 17.04
CA MET A 1 28.52 -18.80 18.13
C MET A 1 28.57 -17.31 17.80
N LEU A 2 29.38 -16.84 16.86
CA LEU A 2 29.43 -15.40 16.49
C LEU A 2 28.31 -14.98 15.53
N CYS A 3 27.88 -15.84 14.63
CA CYS A 3 26.86 -15.52 13.62
C CYS A 3 25.43 -15.32 14.18
N LYS A 4 25.07 -16.06 15.25
CA LYS A 4 23.75 -15.89 15.90
C LYS A 4 23.61 -14.60 16.71
N ARG A 5 24.72 -13.98 17.12
CA ARG A 5 24.69 -12.70 17.84
C ARG A 5 24.62 -11.49 16.91
N MET A 6 25.05 -11.61 15.66
CA MET A 6 24.96 -10.54 14.68
C MET A 6 23.53 -10.40 14.11
N ALA A 7 22.81 -11.51 13.91
CA ALA A 7 21.42 -11.48 13.46
C ALA A 7 20.48 -10.85 14.49
N ALA A 8 20.69 -11.14 15.77
CA ALA A 8 19.89 -10.54 16.86
C ALA A 8 20.14 -9.03 17.03
N ILE A 9 21.37 -8.56 16.74
CA ILE A 9 21.70 -7.12 16.83
C ILE A 9 21.13 -6.36 15.62
N LEU A 10 21.05 -6.98 14.44
CA LEU A 10 20.46 -6.35 13.25
C LEU A 10 18.93 -6.24 13.35
N ALA A 11 18.28 -7.28 13.89
CA ALA A 11 16.84 -7.24 14.15
C ALA A 11 16.48 -6.19 15.23
N LEU A 12 17.32 -6.02 16.25
CA LEU A 12 17.12 -5.01 17.29
C LEU A 12 17.32 -3.57 16.77
N LEU A 13 18.18 -3.35 15.76
CA LEU A 13 18.41 -2.04 15.15
C LEU A 13 17.28 -1.64 14.18
N LEU A 14 16.61 -2.60 13.52
CA LEU A 14 15.45 -2.36 12.69
C LEU A 14 14.19 -2.09 13.54
N ALA A 15 14.00 -2.82 14.63
CA ALA A 15 12.91 -2.55 15.59
C ALA A 15 13.07 -1.18 16.28
N VAL A 16 14.31 -0.75 16.57
CA VAL A 16 14.59 0.55 17.20
C VAL A 16 14.34 1.71 16.23
N SER A 17 14.52 1.55 14.92
CA SER A 17 14.19 2.63 13.95
C SER A 17 12.68 2.85 13.78
N CYS A 18 11.86 1.80 13.89
CA CYS A 18 10.39 1.93 13.93
C CYS A 18 9.91 2.46 15.29
N LEU A 19 10.56 2.10 16.40
CA LEU A 19 10.20 2.57 17.75
C LEU A 19 10.60 4.03 18.01
N TRP A 20 11.56 4.60 17.28
CA TRP A 20 11.94 6.00 17.47
C TRP A 20 10.93 6.98 16.87
N ALA A 21 10.18 6.60 15.86
CA ALA A 21 9.05 7.40 15.37
C ALA A 21 7.87 7.40 16.36
N CYS A 22 7.76 6.39 17.24
CA CYS A 22 6.68 6.28 18.23
C CYS A 22 7.07 6.74 19.65
N SER A 23 8.36 6.93 19.99
CA SER A 23 8.79 7.18 21.38
C SER A 23 8.80 8.64 21.80
N ASP A 24 8.68 9.60 20.91
CA ASP A 24 8.61 11.03 21.27
C ASP A 24 7.20 11.50 21.68
N ALA A 25 6.18 10.63 21.63
CA ALA A 25 4.80 10.97 21.94
C ALA A 25 4.39 10.73 23.43
N GLN A 26 5.27 10.30 24.32
CA GLN A 26 4.89 9.90 25.69
C GLN A 26 5.31 10.83 26.82
N ASN A 27 5.41 12.13 26.64
CA ASN A 27 5.44 13.05 27.79
C ASN A 27 4.97 14.47 27.40
N GLY A 28 3.72 14.77 27.66
CA GLY A 28 3.22 16.15 27.60
C GLY A 28 1.71 16.24 27.74
N SER A 29 1.27 16.82 28.83
CA SER A 29 -0.14 17.19 29.06
C SER A 29 -0.69 18.08 27.94
N ALA A 30 -1.72 17.62 27.28
CA ALA A 30 -2.83 18.26 26.61
C ALA A 30 -2.75 19.80 26.36
N GLU A 31 -2.06 20.20 25.34
CA GLU A 31 -2.49 21.17 24.34
C GLU A 31 -2.00 20.61 23.02
N THR A 32 -2.90 19.95 22.26
CA THR A 32 -2.60 19.47 20.91
C THR A 32 -2.48 20.67 20.00
N THR A 33 -1.29 21.25 19.95
CA THR A 33 -0.93 22.11 18.81
C THR A 33 -0.96 21.22 17.57
N ASP A 34 -1.80 21.59 16.62
CA ASP A 34 -1.82 21.02 15.27
C ASP A 34 -0.43 21.25 14.65
N ILE A 35 0.45 20.26 14.75
CA ILE A 35 1.82 20.39 14.24
C ILE A 35 1.79 20.02 12.77
N THR A 36 1.86 21.03 11.93
CA THR A 36 2.08 20.87 10.49
C THR A 36 3.48 20.34 10.23
N VAL A 37 3.61 19.13 9.68
CA VAL A 37 4.90 18.50 9.40
C VAL A 37 5.14 18.48 7.89
N TRP A 38 6.11 19.29 7.45
CA TRP A 38 6.61 19.27 6.08
C TRP A 38 7.94 18.49 6.02
N LEU A 39 7.91 17.35 5.34
CA LEU A 39 9.08 16.51 5.13
C LEU A 39 9.82 16.94 3.85
N ASN A 40 11.13 16.82 3.86
CA ASN A 40 11.92 16.99 2.64
C ASN A 40 12.00 15.64 1.92
N MET A 41 11.06 15.40 1.00
CA MET A 41 10.93 14.16 0.28
C MET A 41 11.77 14.15 -1.00
N ASN A 42 12.36 12.99 -1.32
CA ASN A 42 13.07 12.78 -2.57
C ASN A 42 12.10 12.58 -3.73
N THR A 43 12.14 13.46 -4.72
CA THR A 43 11.32 13.40 -5.93
C THR A 43 12.13 13.11 -7.21
N ASN A 44 13.40 12.73 -7.07
CA ASN A 44 14.23 12.33 -8.21
C ASN A 44 14.05 10.83 -8.45
N TYR A 45 13.24 10.46 -9.42
CA TYR A 45 12.98 9.08 -9.80
C TYR A 45 13.83 8.68 -11.00
N ALA A 46 14.38 7.45 -10.98
CA ALA A 46 15.20 6.93 -12.06
C ALA A 46 14.35 6.61 -13.30
N GLU A 47 14.89 6.86 -14.48
CA GLU A 47 14.29 6.45 -15.74
C GLU A 47 14.50 4.94 -15.96
N PRO A 48 13.47 4.18 -16.40
CA PRO A 48 13.61 2.76 -16.73
C PRO A 48 14.61 2.55 -17.86
N GLN A 49 15.49 1.56 -17.70
CA GLN A 49 16.51 1.24 -18.72
C GLN A 49 16.06 0.14 -19.70
N LEU A 50 15.12 -0.73 -19.29
CA LEU A 50 14.76 -1.94 -20.01
C LEU A 50 13.29 -2.01 -20.41
N LEU A 51 12.52 -0.92 -20.27
CA LEU A 51 11.12 -0.90 -20.68
C LEU A 51 11.02 -0.96 -22.20
N GLU A 52 10.40 -2.01 -22.72
CA GLU A 52 10.14 -2.19 -24.15
C GLU A 52 9.10 -1.19 -24.67
N GLU A 53 9.03 -1.02 -26.00
CA GLU A 53 7.97 -0.24 -26.63
C GLU A 53 6.62 -0.95 -26.50
N GLY A 54 5.59 -0.19 -26.12
CA GLY A 54 4.24 -0.72 -25.87
C GLY A 54 3.41 -0.94 -27.11
N GLU A 55 3.76 -0.29 -28.24
CA GLU A 55 3.07 -0.42 -29.54
C GLU A 55 1.55 -0.15 -29.47
N GLY A 56 1.10 0.68 -28.54
CA GLY A 56 -0.32 0.96 -28.28
C GLY A 56 -1.02 -0.14 -27.47
N THR A 57 -0.26 -1.00 -26.78
CA THR A 57 -0.83 -2.06 -25.92
C THR A 57 -1.58 -1.46 -24.75
N PRO A 58 -2.87 -1.80 -24.54
CA PRO A 58 -3.60 -1.40 -23.36
C PRO A 58 -3.00 -2.04 -22.11
N VAL A 59 -2.81 -1.25 -21.05
CA VAL A 59 -2.37 -1.74 -19.75
C VAL A 59 -3.20 -1.15 -18.63
N LYS A 60 -3.63 -2.00 -17.71
CA LYS A 60 -4.31 -1.60 -16.49
C LYS A 60 -3.28 -1.12 -15.48
N VAL A 61 -3.39 0.14 -15.03
CA VAL A 61 -2.52 0.67 -13.97
C VAL A 61 -3.28 0.71 -12.66
N ILE A 62 -2.69 0.12 -11.63
CA ILE A 62 -3.23 0.06 -10.26
C ILE A 62 -2.23 0.72 -9.33
N LEU A 63 -2.69 1.63 -8.50
CA LEU A 63 -1.88 2.25 -7.46
C LEU A 63 -2.01 1.46 -6.15
N LEU A 64 -0.89 1.12 -5.51
CA LEU A 64 -0.84 0.59 -4.15
C LEU A 64 -0.19 1.63 -3.25
N LEU A 65 -1.00 2.26 -2.42
CA LEU A 65 -0.60 3.37 -1.56
C LEU A 65 -0.89 3.06 -0.09
N GLY A 66 -0.13 3.67 0.81
CA GLY A 66 -0.39 3.52 2.23
C GLY A 66 0.84 3.60 3.12
N GLN A 67 0.77 2.89 4.24
CA GLN A 67 1.86 2.80 5.21
C GLN A 67 2.42 1.36 5.31
N SER A 68 3.02 0.98 6.43
CA SER A 68 3.81 -0.25 6.58
C SER A 68 3.10 -1.55 6.17
N ASN A 69 1.80 -1.69 6.40
CA ASN A 69 1.02 -2.84 5.92
C ASN A 69 0.74 -2.80 4.40
N ALA A 70 0.89 -1.64 3.72
CA ALA A 70 0.97 -1.57 2.27
C ALA A 70 2.41 -1.76 1.76
N THR A 71 3.39 -1.35 2.57
CA THR A 71 4.82 -1.55 2.29
C THR A 71 5.18 -3.04 2.21
N GLY A 72 4.63 -3.84 3.12
CA GLY A 72 4.95 -5.26 3.25
C GLY A 72 6.13 -5.48 4.21
N CYS A 73 5.79 -5.80 5.44
CA CYS A 73 6.74 -6.11 6.50
C CYS A 73 6.64 -7.57 6.97
N SER A 74 5.75 -8.36 6.36
CA SER A 74 5.51 -9.76 6.72
C SER A 74 6.63 -10.66 6.23
N LEU A 75 6.98 -11.69 7.01
CA LEU A 75 8.18 -12.48 6.78
C LEU A 75 7.93 -13.63 5.78
N THR A 76 8.78 -13.71 4.76
CA THR A 76 8.73 -14.76 3.73
C THR A 76 8.96 -16.17 4.30
N SER A 77 9.67 -16.30 5.44
CA SER A 77 9.86 -17.58 6.12
C SER A 77 8.55 -18.17 6.62
N TYR A 78 7.68 -17.37 7.22
CA TYR A 78 6.36 -17.79 7.67
C TYR A 78 5.39 -17.99 6.51
N LEU A 79 5.52 -17.20 5.43
CA LEU A 79 4.79 -17.47 4.21
C LEU A 79 5.10 -18.88 3.68
N ARG A 80 6.41 -19.22 3.60
CA ARG A 80 6.88 -20.53 3.14
C ARG A 80 6.30 -21.67 3.98
N GLU A 81 6.29 -21.52 5.30
CA GLU A 81 5.69 -22.49 6.21
C GLU A 81 4.17 -22.62 5.99
N GLY A 82 3.48 -21.49 5.80
CA GLY A 82 2.02 -21.43 5.62
C GLY A 82 1.52 -22.03 4.31
N VAL A 83 2.20 -21.73 3.19
CA VAL A 83 1.75 -22.17 1.85
C VAL A 83 2.42 -23.48 1.39
N GLY A 84 3.56 -23.85 1.98
CA GLY A 84 4.37 -24.99 1.59
C GLY A 84 5.27 -24.73 0.38
N GLU A 85 6.26 -25.62 0.17
CA GLU A 85 7.35 -25.44 -0.81
C GLU A 85 6.87 -25.26 -2.26
N GLU A 86 5.83 -26.00 -2.68
CA GLU A 86 5.35 -25.94 -4.06
C GLU A 86 4.70 -24.59 -4.39
N ALA A 87 3.88 -24.07 -3.49
CA ALA A 87 3.25 -22.75 -3.69
C ALA A 87 4.28 -21.63 -3.50
N TYR A 88 5.18 -21.76 -2.53
CA TYR A 88 6.24 -20.79 -2.30
C TYR A 88 7.16 -20.61 -3.50
N ALA A 89 7.51 -21.71 -4.20
CA ALA A 89 8.32 -21.65 -5.43
C ALA A 89 7.66 -20.85 -6.56
N LYS A 90 6.31 -20.77 -6.59
CA LYS A 90 5.61 -19.90 -7.55
C LYS A 90 5.79 -18.42 -7.21
N TYR A 91 5.76 -18.08 -5.94
CA TYR A 91 6.02 -16.71 -5.48
C TYR A 91 7.48 -16.29 -5.71
N GLU A 92 8.45 -17.21 -5.52
CA GLU A 92 9.85 -16.95 -5.87
C GLU A 92 10.05 -16.75 -7.39
N ALA A 93 9.30 -17.48 -8.22
CA ALA A 93 9.34 -17.33 -9.68
C ALA A 93 8.68 -16.02 -10.16
N GLY A 94 7.77 -15.46 -9.36
CA GLY A 94 7.05 -14.23 -9.63
C GLY A 94 5.97 -14.34 -10.70
N TYR A 95 5.34 -13.20 -10.98
CA TYR A 95 4.22 -13.05 -11.90
C TYR A 95 4.58 -12.14 -13.08
N PRO A 96 5.11 -12.66 -14.21
CA PRO A 96 5.61 -11.82 -15.31
C PRO A 96 4.59 -10.91 -15.97
N SER A 97 3.29 -11.29 -15.94
CA SER A 97 2.18 -10.49 -16.49
C SER A 97 1.73 -9.38 -15.54
N VAL A 98 2.15 -9.40 -14.27
CA VAL A 98 1.89 -8.33 -13.30
C VAL A 98 3.22 -7.69 -12.96
N ARG A 99 3.44 -6.48 -13.45
CA ARG A 99 4.68 -5.75 -13.25
C ARG A 99 4.51 -4.65 -12.23
N ILE A 100 5.54 -4.38 -11.45
CA ILE A 100 5.52 -3.37 -10.42
C ILE A 100 6.71 -2.42 -10.58
N ASN A 101 6.44 -1.13 -10.40
CA ASN A 101 7.45 -0.15 -10.06
C ASN A 101 7.13 0.38 -8.65
N PHE A 102 8.13 0.41 -7.78
CA PHE A 102 7.89 0.78 -6.39
C PHE A 102 8.95 1.73 -5.83
N ALA A 103 8.47 2.63 -4.96
CA ALA A 103 9.26 3.50 -4.10
C ALA A 103 8.69 3.43 -2.67
N ILE A 104 9.47 2.93 -1.75
CA ILE A 104 9.09 2.66 -0.37
C ILE A 104 9.99 3.48 0.56
N ASP A 105 9.39 4.12 1.59
CA ASP A 105 10.09 4.87 2.63
C ASP A 105 11.12 5.87 2.06
N ASP A 106 10.62 6.80 1.25
CA ASP A 106 11.40 7.82 0.54
C ASP A 106 12.51 7.22 -0.35
N GLN A 107 12.16 6.14 -1.08
CA GLN A 107 13.05 5.40 -1.96
C GLN A 107 14.16 4.59 -1.24
N LYS A 108 14.04 4.38 0.08
CA LYS A 108 14.94 3.49 0.80
C LYS A 108 14.96 2.08 0.20
N TYR A 109 13.79 1.62 -0.25
CA TYR A 109 13.62 0.43 -1.06
C TYR A 109 12.89 0.83 -2.35
N SER A 110 13.38 0.37 -3.48
CA SER A 110 12.78 0.70 -4.79
C SER A 110 13.19 -0.30 -5.86
N SER A 111 12.40 -0.34 -6.93
CA SER A 111 12.77 -1.08 -8.15
C SER A 111 13.87 -0.40 -8.97
N GLY A 112 14.42 0.73 -8.49
CA GLY A 112 15.39 1.53 -9.26
C GLY A 112 14.80 2.18 -10.51
N GLY A 113 13.47 2.35 -10.54
CA GLY A 113 12.72 2.87 -11.69
C GLY A 113 12.20 1.79 -12.64
N GLU A 114 12.66 0.55 -12.53
CA GLU A 114 12.27 -0.53 -13.42
C GLU A 114 10.86 -1.07 -13.13
N PHE A 115 10.20 -1.55 -14.18
CA PHE A 115 8.94 -2.30 -14.09
C PHE A 115 9.27 -3.80 -14.01
N VAL A 116 9.52 -4.28 -12.80
CA VAL A 116 9.91 -5.67 -12.54
C VAL A 116 8.67 -6.58 -12.39
N PRO A 117 8.78 -7.91 -12.65
CA PRO A 117 7.73 -8.83 -12.23
C PRO A 117 7.47 -8.75 -10.73
N VAL A 118 6.21 -8.89 -10.30
CA VAL A 118 5.92 -8.99 -8.87
C VAL A 118 6.42 -10.33 -8.34
N ASP A 119 7.30 -10.28 -7.35
CA ASP A 119 7.85 -11.43 -6.63
C ASP A 119 8.06 -11.09 -5.14
N LEU A 120 8.79 -11.94 -4.41
CA LEU A 120 9.09 -11.79 -2.99
C LEU A 120 10.07 -10.63 -2.65
N THR A 121 10.53 -9.85 -3.63
CA THR A 121 11.50 -8.77 -3.42
C THR A 121 10.90 -7.36 -3.46
N CYS A 122 9.59 -7.23 -3.67
CA CYS A 122 8.91 -5.96 -3.90
C CYS A 122 8.44 -5.25 -2.63
N ALA A 123 9.09 -5.47 -1.49
CA ALA A 123 8.65 -4.98 -0.16
C ALA A 123 9.78 -4.31 0.64
N ALA A 124 9.65 -4.23 1.97
CA ALA A 124 10.53 -3.52 2.91
C ALA A 124 11.93 -4.14 3.10
N GLY A 125 12.46 -4.82 2.11
CA GLY A 125 13.80 -5.41 2.11
C GLY A 125 13.82 -6.93 2.14
N GLU A 126 15.03 -7.48 2.25
CA GLU A 126 15.27 -8.92 2.16
C GLU A 126 14.51 -9.69 3.26
N GLY A 127 13.78 -10.72 2.84
CA GLY A 127 13.01 -11.58 3.75
C GLY A 127 11.62 -11.04 4.12
N CYS A 128 11.21 -9.90 3.56
CA CYS A 128 9.86 -9.35 3.70
C CYS A 128 9.09 -9.46 2.38
N PHE A 129 7.77 -9.49 2.48
CA PHE A 129 6.85 -9.37 1.35
C PHE A 129 5.62 -8.57 1.75
N GLY A 130 4.86 -8.10 0.75
CA GLY A 130 3.69 -7.26 0.97
C GLY A 130 2.45 -7.75 0.19
N PRO A 131 1.36 -6.96 0.23
CA PRO A 131 0.09 -7.35 -0.36
C PRO A 131 0.15 -7.43 -1.89
N GLU A 132 1.14 -6.79 -2.55
CA GLU A 132 1.33 -6.91 -4.01
C GLU A 132 1.47 -8.36 -4.49
N LEU A 133 1.98 -9.25 -3.64
CA LEU A 133 2.15 -10.66 -3.98
C LEU A 133 0.79 -11.36 -4.19
N GLY A 134 -0.13 -11.22 -3.23
CA GLY A 134 -1.49 -11.74 -3.35
C GLY A 134 -2.30 -11.03 -4.44
N MET A 135 -2.10 -9.71 -4.59
CA MET A 135 -2.69 -8.95 -5.71
C MET A 135 -2.27 -9.56 -7.05
N ALA A 136 -0.97 -9.81 -7.24
CA ALA A 136 -0.45 -10.35 -8.48
C ALA A 136 -0.97 -11.76 -8.78
N GLU A 137 -1.12 -12.61 -7.78
CA GLU A 137 -1.71 -13.94 -7.94
C GLU A 137 -3.14 -13.87 -8.51
N VAL A 138 -3.99 -13.01 -7.94
CA VAL A 138 -5.37 -12.81 -8.40
C VAL A 138 -5.41 -12.16 -9.79
N LEU A 139 -4.63 -11.12 -10.01
CA LEU A 139 -4.64 -10.35 -11.26
C LEU A 139 -4.08 -11.17 -12.43
N ALA A 140 -3.00 -11.94 -12.23
CA ALA A 140 -2.48 -12.83 -13.26
C ALA A 140 -3.48 -13.94 -13.64
N ALA A 141 -4.26 -14.42 -12.69
CA ALA A 141 -5.31 -15.39 -12.96
C ALA A 141 -6.53 -14.79 -13.68
N ALA A 142 -6.91 -13.55 -13.34
CA ALA A 142 -8.06 -12.86 -13.93
C ALA A 142 -7.75 -12.31 -15.33
N TYR A 143 -6.51 -11.91 -15.59
CA TYR A 143 -6.05 -11.26 -16.84
C TYR A 143 -4.85 -11.98 -17.44
N PRO A 144 -4.97 -13.28 -17.84
CA PRO A 144 -3.84 -14.11 -18.22
C PRO A 144 -3.13 -13.64 -19.50
N ASP A 145 -3.83 -12.93 -20.37
CA ASP A 145 -3.33 -12.45 -21.66
C ASP A 145 -3.05 -10.92 -21.66
N GLU A 146 -3.16 -10.26 -20.50
CA GLU A 146 -2.96 -8.83 -20.36
C GLU A 146 -1.78 -8.53 -19.42
N THR A 147 -1.17 -7.38 -19.63
CA THR A 147 -0.19 -6.83 -18.67
C THR A 147 -0.92 -5.90 -17.69
N VAL A 148 -0.72 -6.15 -16.39
CA VAL A 148 -1.15 -5.25 -15.32
C VAL A 148 0.08 -4.57 -14.72
N ILE A 149 -0.01 -3.28 -14.53
CA ILE A 149 1.06 -2.46 -13.92
C ILE A 149 0.63 -2.04 -12.50
N LEU A 150 1.45 -2.33 -11.52
CA LEU A 150 1.33 -1.79 -10.18
C LEU A 150 2.31 -0.63 -10.01
N LEU A 151 1.83 0.53 -9.57
CA LEU A 151 2.66 1.62 -9.07
C LEU A 151 2.49 1.68 -7.56
N LYS A 152 3.54 1.28 -6.82
CA LYS A 152 3.52 1.19 -5.36
C LYS A 152 4.32 2.33 -4.74
N TYR A 153 3.62 3.18 -3.98
CA TYR A 153 4.25 4.25 -3.20
C TYR A 153 3.77 4.19 -1.75
N THR A 154 4.66 3.87 -0.82
CA THR A 154 4.30 3.65 0.58
C THR A 154 5.28 4.32 1.54
N MET A 155 4.74 4.81 2.67
CA MET A 155 5.50 5.49 3.71
C MET A 155 5.14 4.95 5.09
N SER A 156 6.03 4.14 5.66
CA SER A 156 5.82 3.44 6.92
C SER A 156 5.76 4.41 8.11
N GLY A 157 4.75 4.26 8.98
CA GLY A 157 4.62 5.05 10.20
C GLY A 157 4.07 6.47 10.03
N TYR A 158 3.61 6.85 8.83
CA TYR A 158 3.12 8.21 8.57
C TYR A 158 1.60 8.29 8.49
N SER A 159 1.02 9.29 9.18
CA SER A 159 -0.42 9.52 9.24
C SER A 159 -0.96 10.24 8.00
N LEU A 160 -2.24 9.99 7.70
CA LEU A 160 -2.96 10.74 6.68
C LEU A 160 -3.06 12.21 7.05
N HIS A 161 -3.33 12.51 8.35
CA HIS A 161 -3.61 13.86 8.84
C HIS A 161 -2.41 14.82 8.74
N HIS A 162 -1.23 14.39 9.20
CA HIS A 162 -0.07 15.28 9.32
C HIS A 162 0.93 15.17 8.17
N HIS A 163 0.92 14.07 7.41
CA HIS A 163 2.01 13.76 6.51
C HIS A 163 1.57 13.62 5.04
N TRP A 164 0.55 12.81 4.77
CA TRP A 164 -0.05 12.76 3.44
C TRP A 164 -0.81 14.05 3.15
N LEU A 165 -1.58 14.53 4.14
CA LEU A 165 -2.12 15.88 4.16
C LEU A 165 -1.38 16.71 5.21
N CYS A 166 -1.41 18.03 5.06
CA CYS A 166 -0.84 18.97 5.99
C CYS A 166 -1.88 20.08 6.18
N GLU A 167 -2.52 20.16 7.35
CA GLU A 167 -3.66 21.07 7.60
C GLU A 167 -4.80 20.94 6.57
N GLY A 168 -5.00 19.72 6.03
CA GLY A 168 -6.00 19.43 5.01
C GLY A 168 -5.59 19.76 3.58
N GLU A 169 -4.40 20.29 3.37
CA GLU A 169 -3.79 20.52 2.05
C GLU A 169 -2.91 19.33 1.63
N ARG A 170 -2.43 19.33 0.40
CA ARG A 170 -1.51 18.32 -0.14
C ARG A 170 -0.17 18.36 0.59
N GLY A 171 0.08 17.41 1.49
CA GLY A 171 1.33 17.31 2.24
C GLY A 171 2.52 16.88 1.38
N SER A 172 3.71 16.85 1.98
CA SER A 172 4.95 16.51 1.26
C SER A 172 4.96 15.06 0.75
N ILE A 173 4.40 14.11 1.51
CA ILE A 173 4.29 12.72 1.06
C ILE A 173 3.31 12.62 -0.13
N TYR A 174 2.17 13.33 -0.07
CA TYR A 174 1.24 13.39 -1.19
C TYR A 174 1.92 13.90 -2.46
N GLN A 175 2.67 15.00 -2.35
CA GLN A 175 3.35 15.63 -3.49
C GLN A 175 4.43 14.71 -4.08
N ALA A 176 5.20 14.01 -3.24
CA ALA A 176 6.19 13.06 -3.69
C ALA A 176 5.55 11.82 -4.34
N CYS A 177 4.45 11.31 -3.77
CA CYS A 177 3.64 10.25 -4.38
C CYS A 177 3.10 10.66 -5.75
N LEU A 178 2.53 11.87 -5.86
CA LEU A 178 2.03 12.38 -7.15
C LEU A 178 3.15 12.54 -8.18
N ALA A 179 4.33 13.03 -7.76
CA ALA A 179 5.50 13.10 -8.63
C ALA A 179 5.95 11.72 -9.10
N PHE A 180 5.95 10.70 -8.24
CA PHE A 180 6.22 9.32 -8.60
C PHE A 180 5.24 8.80 -9.65
N ILE A 181 3.94 8.94 -9.41
CA ILE A 181 2.89 8.47 -10.32
C ILE A 181 3.03 9.17 -11.67
N ASN A 182 3.13 10.51 -11.70
CA ASN A 182 3.24 11.28 -12.94
C ASN A 182 4.49 10.89 -13.75
N THR A 183 5.64 10.67 -13.06
CA THR A 183 6.87 10.24 -13.74
C THR A 183 6.66 8.93 -14.48
N TYR A 184 6.08 7.92 -13.84
CA TYR A 184 5.97 6.61 -14.47
C TYR A 184 4.76 6.44 -15.39
N MET A 185 3.70 7.21 -15.20
CA MET A 185 2.64 7.33 -16.22
C MET A 185 3.17 7.98 -17.49
N GLN A 186 3.97 9.07 -17.37
CA GLN A 186 4.61 9.70 -18.53
C GLN A 186 5.57 8.75 -19.24
N VAL A 187 6.35 7.94 -18.49
CA VAL A 187 7.23 6.91 -19.08
C VAL A 187 6.43 5.87 -19.88
N LEU A 188 5.29 5.43 -19.37
CA LEU A 188 4.41 4.50 -20.10
C LEU A 188 3.85 5.14 -21.37
N GLU A 189 3.43 6.40 -21.31
CA GLU A 189 2.97 7.16 -22.46
C GLU A 189 4.08 7.35 -23.51
N ASP A 190 5.30 7.78 -23.09
CA ASP A 190 6.46 7.97 -23.96
C ASP A 190 6.91 6.67 -24.63
N LYS A 191 6.65 5.53 -23.98
CA LYS A 191 6.86 4.17 -24.50
C LYS A 191 5.67 3.63 -25.30
N ASN A 192 4.69 4.48 -25.59
CA ASN A 192 3.51 4.15 -26.41
C ASN A 192 2.69 2.98 -25.83
N TYR A 193 2.53 2.91 -24.51
CA TYR A 193 1.49 2.12 -23.87
C TYR A 193 0.19 2.91 -23.78
N ASP A 194 -0.94 2.24 -23.94
CA ASP A 194 -2.27 2.80 -23.66
C ASP A 194 -2.59 2.51 -22.18
N ALA A 195 -2.09 3.39 -21.30
CA ALA A 195 -2.03 3.16 -19.86
C ALA A 195 -3.05 4.02 -19.11
N HIS A 196 -3.98 3.36 -18.37
CA HIS A 196 -4.99 4.06 -17.58
C HIS A 196 -5.04 3.56 -16.15
N ILE A 197 -5.21 4.50 -15.20
CA ILE A 197 -5.34 4.20 -13.77
C ILE A 197 -6.78 3.79 -13.48
N GLY A 198 -6.99 2.50 -13.22
CA GLY A 198 -8.29 1.94 -12.90
C GLY A 198 -8.63 1.97 -11.42
N ALA A 199 -7.65 1.75 -10.54
CA ALA A 199 -7.90 1.68 -9.10
C ALA A 199 -6.72 2.20 -8.26
N ILE A 200 -7.05 2.69 -7.07
CA ILE A 200 -6.14 3.03 -5.98
C ILE A 200 -6.47 2.10 -4.81
N CYS A 201 -5.53 1.26 -4.41
CA CYS A 201 -5.59 0.43 -3.22
C CYS A 201 -4.94 1.18 -2.06
N TRP A 202 -5.65 1.34 -0.95
CA TRP A 202 -5.23 2.11 0.20
C TRP A 202 -5.21 1.26 1.47
N MET A 203 -4.01 1.09 2.03
CA MET A 203 -3.83 0.44 3.33
C MET A 203 -3.07 1.37 4.27
N GLN A 204 -3.81 2.13 5.07
CA GLN A 204 -3.30 3.13 6.00
C GLN A 204 -4.39 3.45 7.04
N GLY A 205 -4.00 3.99 8.18
CA GLY A 205 -4.90 4.46 9.23
C GLY A 205 -4.33 4.19 10.63
N GLU A 206 -3.39 3.26 10.75
CA GLU A 206 -2.79 2.88 12.03
C GLU A 206 -2.08 4.08 12.69
N SER A 207 -1.37 4.89 11.90
CA SER A 207 -0.68 6.08 12.42
C SER A 207 -1.65 7.22 12.82
N ASP A 208 -2.88 7.22 12.31
CA ASP A 208 -3.92 8.18 12.69
C ASP A 208 -4.66 7.79 13.98
N THR A 209 -4.38 6.61 14.54
CA THR A 209 -4.94 6.17 15.83
C THR A 209 -4.40 6.98 17.01
N THR A 210 -3.19 7.52 16.89
CA THR A 210 -2.54 8.34 17.91
C THR A 210 -3.02 9.77 17.88
N ASP A 211 -3.30 10.29 16.68
CA ASP A 211 -3.69 11.68 16.47
C ASP A 211 -5.21 11.79 16.42
N PHE A 212 -5.80 12.58 17.34
CA PHE A 212 -7.25 12.83 17.40
C PHE A 212 -8.12 11.55 17.42
N LYS A 213 -7.54 10.39 17.75
CA LYS A 213 -8.26 9.10 17.89
C LYS A 213 -9.14 8.77 16.67
N GLY A 214 -8.69 9.14 15.47
CA GLY A 214 -9.41 8.91 14.23
C GLY A 214 -10.59 9.85 13.95
N GLU A 215 -10.90 10.83 14.82
CA GLU A 215 -12.07 11.73 14.68
C GLU A 215 -12.08 12.52 13.36
N ARG A 216 -10.89 12.83 12.81
CA ARG A 216 -10.75 13.59 11.55
C ARG A 216 -10.55 12.69 10.32
N TYR A 217 -10.49 11.38 10.50
CA TYR A 217 -10.08 10.48 9.41
C TYR A 217 -11.00 10.56 8.19
N TYR A 218 -12.32 10.57 8.40
CA TYR A 218 -13.30 10.67 7.31
C TYR A 218 -13.13 11.95 6.47
N ASP A 219 -12.98 13.09 7.10
CA ASP A 219 -12.83 14.38 6.39
C ASP A 219 -11.49 14.45 5.64
N ASN A 220 -10.42 13.93 6.27
CA ASN A 220 -9.11 13.84 5.65
C ASN A 220 -9.12 12.89 4.44
N GLN A 221 -9.71 11.71 4.57
CA GLN A 221 -9.81 10.75 3.48
C GLN A 221 -10.64 11.29 2.32
N THR A 222 -11.74 11.96 2.61
CA THR A 222 -12.58 12.62 1.59
C THR A 222 -11.77 13.64 0.78
N ARG A 223 -10.98 14.48 1.44
CA ARG A 223 -10.10 15.45 0.76
C ARG A 223 -8.99 14.76 -0.01
N PHE A 224 -8.31 13.80 0.59
CA PHE A 224 -7.21 13.05 -0.02
C PHE A 224 -7.63 12.39 -1.33
N VAL A 225 -8.73 11.66 -1.32
CA VAL A 225 -9.25 10.98 -2.52
C VAL A 225 -9.76 11.97 -3.56
N SER A 226 -10.38 13.08 -3.13
CA SER A 226 -10.77 14.16 -4.05
C SER A 226 -9.56 14.76 -4.76
N TYR A 227 -8.47 15.00 -4.04
CA TYR A 227 -7.22 15.48 -4.63
C TYR A 227 -6.63 14.45 -5.60
N LEU A 228 -6.51 13.19 -5.22
CA LEU A 228 -5.99 12.15 -6.11
C LEU A 228 -6.78 12.05 -7.41
N ARG A 229 -8.11 12.00 -7.33
CA ARG A 229 -8.96 11.92 -8.51
C ARG A 229 -8.86 13.17 -9.40
N ALA A 230 -8.68 14.35 -8.81
CA ALA A 230 -8.52 15.59 -9.57
C ALA A 230 -7.13 15.67 -10.23
N ASP A 231 -6.08 15.33 -9.49
CA ASP A 231 -4.69 15.46 -9.96
C ASP A 231 -4.29 14.35 -10.95
N LEU A 232 -5.03 13.21 -10.95
CA LEU A 232 -4.80 12.06 -11.84
C LEU A 232 -5.90 11.91 -12.92
N ALA A 233 -6.73 12.94 -13.12
CA ALA A 233 -7.89 12.87 -14.03
C ALA A 233 -7.50 12.54 -15.47
N ASP A 234 -6.36 13.04 -15.95
CA ASP A 234 -5.86 12.82 -17.30
C ASP A 234 -5.42 11.36 -17.56
N TYR A 235 -5.14 10.62 -16.49
CA TYR A 235 -4.76 9.20 -16.56
C TYR A 235 -5.90 8.24 -16.18
N ALA A 236 -7.08 8.78 -15.88
CA ALA A 236 -8.17 7.97 -15.36
C ALA A 236 -8.71 6.99 -16.43
N GLU A 237 -8.95 5.73 -16.01
CA GLU A 237 -9.72 4.76 -16.76
C GLU A 237 -11.14 5.28 -17.06
N GLU A 238 -11.74 4.86 -18.16
CA GLU A 238 -13.13 5.19 -18.46
C GLU A 238 -14.05 4.77 -17.30
N GLY A 239 -14.94 5.65 -16.89
CA GLY A 239 -15.75 5.47 -15.69
C GLY A 239 -15.09 5.91 -14.39
N GLY A 240 -13.85 6.40 -14.42
CA GLY A 240 -13.16 7.01 -13.29
C GLY A 240 -12.29 6.04 -12.48
N ILE A 241 -11.59 6.56 -11.48
CA ILE A 241 -10.65 5.81 -10.65
C ILE A 241 -11.39 5.27 -9.41
N TYR A 242 -11.45 3.96 -9.26
CA TYR A 242 -11.93 3.32 -8.04
C TYR A 242 -10.95 3.55 -6.87
N PHE A 243 -11.48 3.79 -5.69
CA PHE A 243 -10.71 3.82 -4.45
C PHE A 243 -11.10 2.61 -3.60
N ILE A 244 -10.16 1.71 -3.39
CA ILE A 244 -10.34 0.45 -2.67
C ILE A 244 -9.62 0.55 -1.34
N ASP A 245 -10.37 0.61 -0.26
CA ASP A 245 -9.89 0.89 1.08
C ASP A 245 -9.94 -0.33 1.98
N ALA A 246 -8.82 -0.69 2.58
CA ALA A 246 -8.75 -1.76 3.57
C ALA A 246 -8.92 -1.19 4.99
N GLY A 247 -9.75 -1.82 5.81
CA GLY A 247 -9.84 -1.54 7.23
C GLY A 247 -8.50 -1.82 7.93
N ILE A 248 -8.19 -1.08 8.99
CA ILE A 248 -7.03 -1.37 9.84
C ILE A 248 -7.34 -2.45 10.87
N SER A 249 -6.31 -3.09 11.39
CA SER A 249 -6.40 -4.15 12.39
C SER A 249 -6.89 -3.64 13.76
N ASN A 250 -7.34 -4.58 14.59
CA ASN A 250 -7.66 -4.34 16.00
C ASN A 250 -6.47 -4.58 16.93
N SER A 251 -5.27 -4.28 16.45
CA SER A 251 -4.06 -4.46 17.23
C SER A 251 -4.03 -3.59 18.50
N PRO A 252 -3.25 -3.94 19.52
CA PRO A 252 -3.03 -3.08 20.68
C PRO A 252 -2.49 -1.70 20.32
N TYR A 253 -1.75 -1.56 19.22
CA TYR A 253 -1.27 -0.26 18.72
C TYR A 253 -2.40 0.62 18.17
N CYS A 254 -3.47 -0.01 17.65
CA CYS A 254 -4.60 0.68 17.08
C CYS A 254 -5.73 0.95 18.07
N GLU A 255 -5.65 0.34 19.27
CA GLU A 255 -6.61 0.56 20.36
C GLU A 255 -6.41 1.94 21.04
N PRO A 256 -7.50 2.61 21.48
CA PRO A 256 -8.91 2.27 21.25
C PRO A 256 -9.49 2.91 19.97
N ALA A 257 -8.69 3.43 19.07
CA ALA A 257 -9.12 4.31 17.97
C ALA A 257 -9.52 3.57 16.68
N TYR A 258 -9.08 2.30 16.47
CA TYR A 258 -9.37 1.58 15.23
C TYR A 258 -10.87 1.52 14.86
N PRO A 259 -11.83 1.43 15.80
CA PRO A 259 -13.24 1.38 15.42
C PRO A 259 -13.71 2.68 14.78
N ALA A 260 -13.19 3.82 15.23
CA ALA A 260 -13.53 5.13 14.67
C ALA A 260 -12.95 5.28 13.24
N ILE A 261 -11.72 4.83 13.02
CA ILE A 261 -11.08 4.86 11.70
C ILE A 261 -11.81 3.92 10.74
N ASN A 262 -12.07 2.67 11.13
CA ASN A 262 -12.77 1.71 10.27
C ASN A 262 -14.19 2.16 9.95
N ALA A 263 -14.91 2.74 10.92
CA ALA A 263 -16.22 3.35 10.67
C ALA A 263 -16.16 4.55 9.71
N ALA A 264 -15.08 5.35 9.75
CA ALA A 264 -14.86 6.45 8.82
C ALA A 264 -14.64 5.93 7.38
N LYS A 265 -13.82 4.88 7.21
CA LYS A 265 -13.57 4.22 5.94
C LYS A 265 -14.84 3.60 5.35
N GLU A 266 -15.59 2.86 6.16
CA GLU A 266 -16.87 2.27 5.77
C GLU A 266 -17.92 3.33 5.39
N LYS A 267 -17.95 4.45 6.11
CA LYS A 267 -18.82 5.59 5.77
C LYS A 267 -18.42 6.17 4.43
N PHE A 268 -17.12 6.42 4.20
CA PHE A 268 -16.61 6.97 2.95
C PHE A 268 -16.92 6.06 1.74
N ALA A 269 -16.89 4.74 1.92
CA ALA A 269 -17.25 3.80 0.87
C ALA A 269 -18.71 3.97 0.39
N LYS A 270 -19.59 4.49 1.25
CA LYS A 270 -21.00 4.71 0.92
C LYS A 270 -21.27 6.03 0.18
N ASP A 271 -20.30 6.92 0.08
CA ASP A 271 -20.47 8.23 -0.54
C ASP A 271 -20.45 8.20 -2.07
N SER A 272 -19.90 7.13 -2.66
CA SER A 272 -19.77 6.99 -4.11
C SER A 272 -19.67 5.53 -4.53
N PRO A 273 -20.24 5.13 -5.66
CA PRO A 273 -20.03 3.78 -6.21
C PRO A 273 -18.58 3.49 -6.61
N LEU A 274 -17.75 4.53 -6.77
CA LEU A 274 -16.32 4.39 -7.03
C LEU A 274 -15.49 4.17 -5.75
N ASN A 275 -16.11 4.10 -4.58
CA ASN A 275 -15.43 3.80 -3.32
C ASN A 275 -15.80 2.39 -2.88
N LEU A 276 -14.80 1.56 -2.64
CA LEU A 276 -14.97 0.21 -2.12
C LEU A 276 -14.26 0.10 -0.76
N TYR A 277 -14.77 -0.73 0.11
CA TYR A 277 -14.17 -1.00 1.42
C TYR A 277 -14.30 -2.48 1.75
N PHE A 278 -13.30 -3.02 2.39
CA PHE A 278 -13.38 -4.32 3.05
C PHE A 278 -12.76 -4.27 4.45
N SER A 279 -13.37 -5.03 5.37
CA SER A 279 -12.89 -5.12 6.75
C SER A 279 -11.87 -6.24 6.88
N THR A 280 -10.64 -5.91 7.24
CA THR A 280 -9.58 -6.88 7.53
C THR A 280 -9.90 -7.72 8.76
N ILE A 281 -10.63 -7.15 9.73
CA ILE A 281 -11.08 -7.83 10.94
C ILE A 281 -12.14 -8.89 10.61
N GLU A 282 -13.14 -8.53 9.81
CA GLU A 282 -14.18 -9.50 9.38
C GLU A 282 -13.63 -10.57 8.46
N ALA A 283 -12.62 -10.26 7.66
CA ALA A 283 -11.88 -11.22 6.87
C ALA A 283 -10.97 -12.14 7.71
N GLY A 284 -10.83 -11.87 9.02
CA GLY A 284 -10.07 -12.70 9.95
C GLY A 284 -8.56 -12.54 9.87
N LEU A 285 -8.06 -11.41 9.36
CA LEU A 285 -6.63 -11.13 9.29
C LEU A 285 -6.06 -10.94 10.71
N THR A 286 -4.89 -11.51 10.96
CA THR A 286 -4.23 -11.53 12.26
C THR A 286 -2.85 -10.87 12.21
N ILE A 287 -2.39 -10.36 13.37
CA ILE A 287 -1.14 -9.62 13.54
C ILE A 287 -0.38 -10.03 14.81
N HIS A 288 -0.72 -11.14 15.43
CA HIS A 288 -0.26 -11.47 16.77
C HIS A 288 0.38 -12.86 16.90
N LYS A 289 0.70 -13.49 15.77
CA LYS A 289 1.25 -14.84 15.74
C LYS A 289 2.72 -14.89 15.37
N GLU A 290 3.20 -13.88 14.65
CA GLU A 290 4.53 -13.88 14.04
C GLU A 290 5.35 -12.63 14.41
N PRO A 291 6.67 -12.79 14.73
CA PRO A 291 7.36 -14.06 14.96
C PRO A 291 6.87 -14.82 16.18
N GLU A 292 6.91 -16.16 16.13
CA GLU A 292 6.49 -16.99 17.26
C GLU A 292 7.28 -16.61 18.53
N GLY A 293 6.57 -16.36 19.65
CA GLY A 293 7.13 -16.00 20.94
C GLY A 293 7.44 -14.51 21.15
N ASP A 294 7.49 -13.70 20.08
CA ASP A 294 7.65 -12.25 20.15
C ASP A 294 6.94 -11.56 18.96
N PRO A 295 5.60 -11.60 18.93
CA PRO A 295 4.83 -11.12 17.79
C PRO A 295 5.03 -9.64 17.48
N ASP A 296 5.07 -9.32 16.21
CA ASP A 296 5.01 -7.95 15.72
C ASP A 296 3.54 -7.47 15.71
N TRP A 297 3.15 -6.73 16.73
CA TRP A 297 1.77 -6.22 16.86
C TRP A 297 1.41 -5.10 15.90
N GLY A 298 2.32 -4.66 15.05
CA GLY A 298 2.11 -3.58 14.07
C GLY A 298 1.78 -4.09 12.68
N HIS A 299 2.22 -5.31 12.33
CA HIS A 299 2.16 -5.82 10.97
C HIS A 299 1.42 -7.15 10.88
N TYR A 300 0.79 -7.40 9.74
CA TYR A 300 0.03 -8.64 9.52
C TYR A 300 0.94 -9.86 9.53
N ASP A 301 0.45 -10.96 10.11
CA ASP A 301 1.04 -12.30 9.97
C ASP A 301 1.10 -12.70 8.49
N ALA A 302 2.06 -13.50 8.07
CA ALA A 302 2.34 -13.76 6.65
C ALA A 302 1.12 -14.23 5.83
N MET A 303 0.33 -15.19 6.35
CA MET A 303 -0.88 -15.63 5.65
C MET A 303 -1.96 -14.54 5.61
N SER A 304 -1.98 -13.64 6.58
CA SER A 304 -2.91 -12.51 6.59
C SER A 304 -2.49 -11.44 5.59
N GLU A 305 -1.19 -11.17 5.43
CA GLU A 305 -0.66 -10.26 4.42
C GLU A 305 -0.94 -10.76 3.00
N LEU A 306 -0.73 -12.05 2.75
CA LEU A 306 -1.10 -12.66 1.47
C LEU A 306 -2.61 -12.51 1.21
N THR A 307 -3.44 -12.77 2.23
CA THR A 307 -4.90 -12.61 2.15
C THR A 307 -5.30 -11.15 1.91
N LEU A 308 -4.63 -10.19 2.53
CA LEU A 308 -4.83 -8.75 2.25
C LEU A 308 -4.63 -8.46 0.76
N GLY A 309 -3.57 -9.02 0.19
CA GLY A 309 -3.30 -8.91 -1.25
C GLY A 309 -4.41 -9.53 -2.11
N HIS A 310 -4.90 -10.72 -1.75
CA HIS A 310 -6.01 -11.36 -2.45
C HIS A 310 -7.28 -10.50 -2.40
N LEU A 311 -7.63 -9.95 -1.25
CA LEU A 311 -8.80 -9.07 -1.10
C LEU A 311 -8.71 -7.81 -1.96
N PHE A 312 -7.53 -7.20 -2.04
CA PHE A 312 -7.29 -6.10 -2.99
C PHE A 312 -7.44 -6.57 -4.44
N GLY A 313 -6.81 -7.69 -4.81
CA GLY A 313 -6.90 -8.25 -6.16
C GLY A 313 -8.34 -8.53 -6.59
N GLU A 314 -9.12 -9.17 -5.73
CA GLU A 314 -10.55 -9.45 -5.95
C GLU A 314 -11.39 -8.16 -6.09
N ALA A 315 -11.11 -7.16 -5.26
CA ALA A 315 -11.79 -5.87 -5.33
C ALA A 315 -11.43 -5.09 -6.63
N ILE A 316 -10.19 -5.20 -7.10
CA ILE A 316 -9.76 -4.65 -8.40
C ILE A 316 -10.54 -5.34 -9.53
N VAL A 317 -10.54 -6.66 -9.59
CA VAL A 317 -11.27 -7.42 -10.62
C VAL A 317 -12.75 -7.02 -10.61
N ARG A 318 -13.37 -6.96 -9.44
CA ARG A 318 -14.75 -6.51 -9.27
C ARG A 318 -14.96 -5.09 -9.79
N SER A 319 -14.03 -4.17 -9.56
CA SER A 319 -14.13 -2.78 -10.03
C SER A 319 -14.18 -2.69 -11.55
N TYR A 320 -13.43 -3.53 -12.26
CA TYR A 320 -13.50 -3.60 -13.73
C TYR A 320 -14.81 -4.23 -14.21
N GLN A 321 -15.28 -5.30 -13.56
CA GLN A 321 -16.60 -5.89 -13.88
C GLN A 321 -17.75 -4.90 -13.68
N MET A 322 -17.70 -4.05 -12.64
CA MET A 322 -18.70 -3.01 -12.39
C MET A 322 -18.70 -1.90 -13.45
N ARG A 323 -17.60 -1.70 -14.19
CA ARG A 323 -17.58 -0.80 -15.36
C ARG A 323 -18.29 -1.39 -16.57
N GLU A 324 -18.10 -2.70 -16.79
CA GLU A 324 -18.69 -3.42 -17.92
C GLU A 324 -20.20 -3.64 -17.74
N ASP A 325 -20.64 -3.88 -16.50
CA ASP A 325 -22.05 -4.10 -16.14
C ASP A 325 -22.42 -3.26 -14.90
N PRO A 326 -22.62 -1.93 -15.11
CA PRO A 326 -22.96 -1.05 -14.00
C PRO A 326 -24.27 -1.48 -13.33
N PRO A 327 -24.35 -1.48 -12.01
CA PRO A 327 -25.59 -1.83 -11.31
C PRO A 327 -26.74 -0.94 -11.80
N MET A 328 -27.87 -1.55 -12.13
CA MET A 328 -29.08 -0.80 -12.51
C MET A 328 -29.49 0.11 -11.35
N GLU A 329 -29.68 1.39 -11.63
CA GLU A 329 -30.13 2.40 -10.65
C GLU A 329 -31.52 2.07 -10.07
#